data_3675cb20621275c31a86b2065e67aeb1
#
_entry.id   3675cb20621275c31a86b2065e67aeb1
#
_cell.length_a   1.000
_cell.length_b   1.000
_cell.length_c   1.000
_cell.angle_alpha   90.00
_cell.angle_beta   90.00
_cell.angle_gamma   90.00
#
_symmetry.space_group_name_H-M   'P 1'
#
loop_
_entity.id
_entity.type
_entity.pdbx_description
1 polymer ?
#
loop_
_entity_poly.entity_id
_entity_poly.type
_entity_poly.pdbx_seq_one_letter_code
_entity_poly.pdbx_strand_id
1 'polypeptide(L)'
;YDNVTSSTKIIKGVDGNDIKLYIHKPKDQDGPRPCIVHTHGGGMVLMTAADPAFVRWRNEIASAGLVVVGVEFRNGGGSLGDHPFPAGLNDCASGLKWTHEHRESLNISSIVLSGESGGGNLSIATTLKAKQEGWLDNIDGVYAMCPYISGAYANPPEHLVSLVENDGYTLDCVMMAAMVNVYDPEKAHGSNPLAWPLHASVDELSGLPPHIISVNELDPLRDEGLVFYRKLLKAGNSAVARTVHGTNHAGDLTFPDATPDIYAETLRSLCGFASSLK
;
A
#
# COMPACT_ATOMS: atom_id res chain seq x y z
N TYR A 1 -13.06 13.36 14.65
CA TYR A 1 -12.22 14.29 13.86
C TYR A 1 -13.08 15.44 13.35
N ASP A 2 -13.16 16.49 14.17
CA ASP A 2 -14.05 17.63 13.88
C ASP A 2 -13.63 18.45 12.66
N ASN A 3 -12.37 18.34 12.25
CA ASN A 3 -11.81 19.02 11.08
C ASN A 3 -11.79 18.18 9.79
N VAL A 4 -12.43 16.99 9.78
CA VAL A 4 -12.48 16.09 8.62
C VAL A 4 -13.93 15.89 8.16
N THR A 5 -14.15 15.84 6.86
CA THR A 5 -15.38 15.35 6.24
C THR A 5 -15.11 13.98 5.62
N SER A 6 -16.07 13.05 5.81
CA SER A 6 -15.99 11.70 5.23
C SER A 6 -17.22 11.42 4.40
N SER A 7 -17.02 10.80 3.25
CA SER A 7 -18.08 10.36 2.34
C SER A 7 -17.70 9.06 1.64
N THR A 8 -18.66 8.44 0.99
CA THR A 8 -18.42 7.22 0.20
C THR A 8 -18.89 7.42 -1.23
N LYS A 9 -18.22 6.73 -2.15
CA LYS A 9 -18.58 6.68 -3.57
C LYS A 9 -18.55 5.23 -4.05
N ILE A 10 -19.54 4.80 -4.81
CA ILE A 10 -19.50 3.53 -5.54
C ILE A 10 -19.08 3.84 -6.97
N ILE A 11 -18.10 3.10 -7.45
CA ILE A 11 -17.63 3.15 -8.84
C ILE A 11 -17.73 1.76 -9.47
N LYS A 12 -17.66 1.68 -10.79
CA LYS A 12 -17.54 0.40 -11.51
C LYS A 12 -16.07 0.06 -11.74
N GLY A 13 -15.67 -1.14 -11.36
CA GLY A 13 -14.38 -1.70 -11.71
C GLY A 13 -14.32 -2.19 -13.16
N VAL A 14 -13.10 -2.49 -13.62
CA VAL A 14 -12.89 -3.02 -14.99
C VAL A 14 -13.58 -4.38 -15.21
N ASP A 15 -13.80 -5.13 -14.15
CA ASP A 15 -14.48 -6.43 -14.17
C ASP A 15 -16.02 -6.29 -14.05
N GLY A 16 -16.55 -5.06 -14.07
CA GLY A 16 -17.96 -4.75 -13.94
C GLY A 16 -18.52 -4.78 -12.52
N ASN A 17 -17.69 -5.08 -11.53
CA ASN A 17 -18.03 -5.08 -10.11
C ASN A 17 -18.18 -3.68 -9.53
N ASP A 18 -18.89 -3.58 -8.41
CA ASP A 18 -18.95 -2.36 -7.62
C ASP A 18 -17.75 -2.27 -6.69
N ILE A 19 -17.09 -1.11 -6.68
CA ILE A 19 -15.99 -0.78 -5.78
C ILE A 19 -16.40 0.42 -4.94
N LYS A 20 -16.34 0.28 -3.61
CA LYS A 20 -16.60 1.38 -2.69
C LYS A 20 -15.31 2.15 -2.43
N LEU A 21 -15.36 3.45 -2.58
CA LEU A 21 -14.31 4.39 -2.21
C LEU A 21 -14.72 5.15 -0.95
N TYR A 22 -13.78 5.26 0.01
CA TYR A 22 -13.93 6.04 1.24
C TYR A 22 -13.13 7.32 1.09
N ILE A 23 -13.80 8.46 1.01
CA ILE A 23 -13.18 9.76 0.76
C ILE A 23 -13.16 10.55 2.06
N HIS A 24 -11.96 10.92 2.52
CA HIS A 24 -11.74 11.76 3.69
C HIS A 24 -11.04 13.05 3.26
N LYS A 25 -11.55 14.20 3.71
CA LYS A 25 -11.02 15.50 3.31
C LYS A 25 -10.97 16.45 4.51
N PRO A 26 -9.97 17.35 4.58
CA PRO A 26 -10.04 18.49 5.50
C PRO A 26 -11.32 19.30 5.24
N LYS A 27 -11.98 19.79 6.29
CA LYS A 27 -13.15 20.67 6.14
C LYS A 27 -12.76 22.00 5.51
N ASP A 28 -11.65 22.57 5.97
CA ASP A 28 -11.14 23.86 5.50
C ASP A 28 -10.02 23.59 4.49
N GLN A 29 -10.36 23.71 3.21
CA GLN A 29 -9.43 23.41 2.12
C GLN A 29 -9.22 24.67 1.26
N ASP A 30 -8.16 25.41 1.58
CA ASP A 30 -7.70 26.56 0.82
C ASP A 30 -6.75 26.11 -0.29
N GLY A 31 -7.28 25.75 -1.45
CA GLY A 31 -6.52 25.30 -2.61
C GLY A 31 -6.30 23.77 -2.68
N PRO A 32 -5.66 23.30 -3.77
CA PRO A 32 -5.40 21.88 -4.00
C PRO A 32 -4.47 21.27 -2.95
N ARG A 33 -4.73 20.01 -2.57
CA ARG A 33 -3.98 19.27 -1.56
C ARG A 33 -3.44 17.95 -2.14
N PRO A 34 -2.31 17.44 -1.64
CA PRO A 34 -1.89 16.08 -1.96
C PRO A 34 -2.96 15.07 -1.57
N CYS A 35 -3.07 14.01 -2.36
CA CYS A 35 -4.00 12.91 -2.11
C CYS A 35 -3.24 11.61 -1.84
N ILE A 36 -3.66 10.89 -0.81
CA ILE A 36 -3.27 9.51 -0.58
C ILE A 36 -4.36 8.59 -1.12
N VAL A 37 -4.06 7.76 -2.10
CA VAL A 37 -4.89 6.61 -2.46
C VAL A 37 -4.42 5.46 -1.58
N HIS A 38 -5.26 5.10 -0.60
CA HIS A 38 -4.92 4.14 0.45
C HIS A 38 -5.46 2.75 0.12
N THR A 39 -4.57 1.77 0.17
CA THR A 39 -4.83 0.33 0.06
C THR A 39 -4.48 -0.35 1.38
N HIS A 40 -5.46 -1.00 2.02
CA HIS A 40 -5.31 -1.55 3.36
C HIS A 40 -4.52 -2.87 3.40
N GLY A 41 -4.01 -3.23 4.58
CA GLY A 41 -3.33 -4.49 4.85
C GLY A 41 -4.26 -5.73 4.82
N GLY A 42 -3.73 -6.87 5.28
CA GLY A 42 -4.47 -8.14 5.31
C GLY A 42 -4.06 -9.13 4.22
N GLY A 43 -2.85 -8.96 3.64
CA GLY A 43 -2.22 -9.89 2.69
C GLY A 43 -3.00 -10.11 1.40
N MET A 44 -3.81 -9.16 0.98
CA MET A 44 -4.75 -9.24 -0.15
C MET A 44 -5.81 -10.36 0.02
N VAL A 45 -5.96 -10.87 1.23
CA VAL A 45 -6.81 -12.02 1.57
C VAL A 45 -7.91 -11.65 2.56
N LEU A 46 -7.58 -10.84 3.56
CA LEU A 46 -8.43 -10.53 4.72
C LEU A 46 -8.62 -9.03 4.88
N MET A 47 -9.48 -8.67 5.84
CA MET A 47 -9.79 -7.29 6.25
C MET A 47 -10.61 -6.50 5.22
N THR A 48 -11.03 -5.31 5.61
CA THR A 48 -11.79 -4.38 4.77
C THR A 48 -11.28 -2.96 4.99
N ALA A 49 -11.44 -2.09 4.01
CA ALA A 49 -11.12 -0.69 4.17
C ALA A 49 -11.98 0.01 5.25
N ALA A 50 -13.09 -0.61 5.65
CA ALA A 50 -13.97 -0.13 6.72
C ALA A 50 -13.49 -0.48 8.14
N ASP A 51 -12.46 -1.31 8.30
CA ASP A 51 -11.96 -1.70 9.61
C ASP A 51 -11.47 -0.46 10.40
N PRO A 52 -11.75 -0.40 11.71
CA PRO A 52 -11.53 0.81 12.52
C PRO A 52 -10.11 1.39 12.45
N ALA A 53 -9.09 0.54 12.39
CA ALA A 53 -7.70 0.98 12.29
C ALA A 53 -7.43 1.78 11.01
N PHE A 54 -7.95 1.31 9.87
CA PHE A 54 -7.77 1.97 8.58
C PHE A 54 -8.63 3.23 8.45
N VAL A 55 -9.84 3.23 9.03
CA VAL A 55 -10.68 4.44 9.12
C VAL A 55 -9.97 5.51 9.96
N ARG A 56 -9.40 5.14 11.11
CA ARG A 56 -8.60 6.04 11.95
C ARG A 56 -7.43 6.63 11.16
N TRP A 57 -6.61 5.78 10.54
CA TRP A 57 -5.45 6.20 9.75
C TRP A 57 -5.80 7.21 8.67
N ARG A 58 -6.84 6.94 7.88
CA ARG A 58 -7.31 7.88 6.85
C ARG A 58 -7.83 9.19 7.43
N ASN A 59 -8.53 9.16 8.57
CA ASN A 59 -8.98 10.38 9.24
C ASN A 59 -7.81 11.24 9.73
N GLU A 60 -6.75 10.62 10.25
CA GLU A 60 -5.58 11.34 10.75
C GLU A 60 -4.75 11.95 9.62
N ILE A 61 -4.58 11.23 8.51
CA ILE A 61 -3.98 11.80 7.30
C ILE A 61 -4.80 12.99 6.80
N ALA A 62 -6.13 12.88 6.77
CA ALA A 62 -7.01 13.98 6.37
C ALA A 62 -6.98 15.13 7.38
N SER A 63 -6.92 14.83 8.68
CA SER A 63 -6.76 15.83 9.74
C SER A 63 -5.44 16.58 9.64
N ALA A 64 -4.39 15.95 9.10
CA ALA A 64 -3.12 16.57 8.79
C ALA A 64 -3.12 17.41 7.49
N GLY A 65 -4.25 17.51 6.81
CA GLY A 65 -4.45 18.42 5.69
C GLY A 65 -4.41 17.81 4.30
N LEU A 66 -4.39 16.48 4.16
CA LEU A 66 -4.37 15.79 2.87
C LEU A 66 -5.78 15.28 2.50
N VAL A 67 -6.01 15.07 1.21
CA VAL A 67 -7.16 14.26 0.75
C VAL A 67 -6.80 12.78 0.84
N VAL A 68 -7.75 11.92 1.23
CA VAL A 68 -7.52 10.47 1.25
C VAL A 68 -8.66 9.75 0.55
N VAL A 69 -8.32 8.84 -0.34
CA VAL A 69 -9.27 7.93 -1.01
C VAL A 69 -8.89 6.49 -0.65
N GLY A 70 -9.63 5.87 0.26
CA GLY A 70 -9.47 4.46 0.60
C GLY A 70 -10.23 3.58 -0.39
N VAL A 71 -9.58 2.57 -0.94
CA VAL A 71 -10.18 1.65 -1.90
C VAL A 71 -10.64 0.37 -1.18
N GLU A 72 -11.94 0.03 -1.29
CA GLU A 72 -12.46 -1.26 -0.85
C GLU A 72 -12.27 -2.28 -1.99
N PHE A 73 -11.14 -2.93 -2.01
CA PHE A 73 -10.81 -3.90 -3.05
C PHE A 73 -11.25 -5.32 -2.66
N ARG A 74 -11.52 -6.15 -3.65
CA ARG A 74 -11.81 -7.57 -3.47
C ARG A 74 -10.59 -8.32 -2.95
N ASN A 75 -10.81 -9.23 -2.02
CA ASN A 75 -9.79 -10.06 -1.39
C ASN A 75 -9.83 -11.51 -1.92
N GLY A 76 -8.72 -12.23 -1.75
CA GLY A 76 -8.68 -13.67 -2.03
C GLY A 76 -9.55 -14.50 -1.09
N GLY A 77 -9.84 -14.00 0.12
CA GLY A 77 -10.66 -14.66 1.14
C GLY A 77 -11.40 -13.67 2.03
N GLY A 78 -11.79 -14.09 3.22
CA GLY A 78 -12.51 -13.25 4.18
C GLY A 78 -13.90 -12.82 3.72
N SER A 79 -14.39 -11.70 4.26
CA SER A 79 -15.73 -11.19 3.98
C SER A 79 -15.89 -10.62 2.56
N LEU A 80 -14.80 -10.24 1.91
CA LEU A 80 -14.75 -9.72 0.53
C LEU A 80 -14.14 -10.73 -0.46
N GLY A 81 -14.00 -11.99 -0.06
CA GLY A 81 -13.55 -13.10 -0.90
C GLY A 81 -14.73 -13.66 -1.72
N ASP A 82 -14.51 -14.54 -2.60
CA ASP A 82 -13.41 -15.40 -3.03
C ASP A 82 -12.84 -14.87 -4.37
N HIS A 83 -11.88 -13.95 -4.29
CA HIS A 83 -11.38 -13.25 -5.47
C HIS A 83 -9.84 -13.22 -5.46
N PRO A 84 -9.18 -14.28 -5.97
CA PRO A 84 -7.72 -14.33 -6.04
C PRO A 84 -7.17 -13.27 -7.03
N PHE A 85 -5.84 -13.18 -7.11
CA PHE A 85 -5.17 -12.35 -8.09
C PHE A 85 -5.73 -12.58 -9.52
N PRO A 86 -5.99 -11.52 -10.32
CA PRO A 86 -5.65 -10.12 -10.08
C PRO A 86 -6.81 -9.22 -9.59
N ALA A 87 -7.87 -9.77 -9.00
CA ALA A 87 -9.10 -9.03 -8.72
C ALA A 87 -8.86 -7.76 -7.87
N GLY A 88 -8.18 -7.89 -6.73
CA GLY A 88 -7.87 -6.74 -5.86
C GLY A 88 -6.99 -5.70 -6.54
N LEU A 89 -6.02 -6.12 -7.34
CA LEU A 89 -5.18 -5.21 -8.14
C LEU A 89 -6.00 -4.41 -9.15
N ASN A 90 -6.96 -5.06 -9.84
CA ASN A 90 -7.85 -4.41 -10.79
C ASN A 90 -8.74 -3.36 -10.10
N ASP A 91 -9.19 -3.65 -8.90
CA ASP A 91 -9.99 -2.72 -8.10
C ASP A 91 -9.17 -1.50 -7.65
N CYS A 92 -7.94 -1.72 -7.18
CA CYS A 92 -7.01 -0.65 -6.82
C CYS A 92 -6.69 0.25 -8.03
N ALA A 93 -6.42 -0.34 -9.19
CA ALA A 93 -6.19 0.41 -10.44
C ALA A 93 -7.42 1.23 -10.84
N SER A 94 -8.63 0.67 -10.70
CA SER A 94 -9.88 1.39 -10.99
C SER A 94 -10.10 2.55 -10.03
N GLY A 95 -9.85 2.35 -8.72
CA GLY A 95 -9.96 3.40 -7.71
C GLY A 95 -8.97 4.55 -7.93
N LEU A 96 -7.74 4.24 -8.33
CA LEU A 96 -6.73 5.24 -8.68
C LEU A 96 -7.12 6.03 -9.92
N LYS A 97 -7.50 5.36 -11.01
CA LYS A 97 -7.96 6.03 -12.25
C LYS A 97 -9.13 6.98 -11.97
N TRP A 98 -10.11 6.51 -11.22
CA TRP A 98 -11.23 7.36 -10.80
C TRP A 98 -10.75 8.58 -9.99
N THR A 99 -9.82 8.41 -9.07
CA THR A 99 -9.27 9.51 -8.25
C THR A 99 -8.57 10.54 -9.15
N HIS A 100 -7.78 10.09 -10.11
CA HIS A 100 -7.11 10.97 -11.08
C HIS A 100 -8.11 11.73 -11.96
N GLU A 101 -9.14 11.07 -12.49
CA GLU A 101 -10.20 11.68 -13.31
C GLU A 101 -11.02 12.73 -12.54
N HIS A 102 -11.09 12.60 -11.21
CA HIS A 102 -11.84 13.50 -10.34
C HIS A 102 -10.94 14.46 -9.54
N ARG A 103 -9.65 14.59 -9.90
CA ARG A 103 -8.68 15.40 -9.17
C ARG A 103 -9.10 16.87 -9.00
N GLU A 104 -9.74 17.46 -10.00
CA GLU A 104 -10.24 18.83 -9.93
C GLU A 104 -11.40 18.95 -8.93
N SER A 105 -12.39 18.07 -9.00
CA SER A 105 -13.56 18.09 -8.12
C SER A 105 -13.23 17.72 -6.67
N LEU A 106 -12.17 16.96 -6.46
CA LEU A 106 -11.63 16.61 -5.15
C LEU A 106 -10.60 17.63 -4.65
N ASN A 107 -10.23 18.60 -5.50
CA ASN A 107 -9.21 19.61 -5.22
C ASN A 107 -7.85 19.00 -4.86
N ILE A 108 -7.35 18.11 -5.73
CA ILE A 108 -6.11 17.33 -5.57
C ILE A 108 -4.97 17.94 -6.40
N SER A 109 -3.80 18.16 -5.78
CA SER A 109 -2.56 18.61 -6.44
C SER A 109 -1.72 17.45 -6.97
N SER A 110 -1.48 16.43 -6.15
CA SER A 110 -0.68 15.25 -6.46
C SER A 110 -1.31 14.00 -5.88
N ILE A 111 -0.99 12.83 -6.43
CA ILE A 111 -1.54 11.53 -6.02
C ILE A 111 -0.39 10.59 -5.61
N VAL A 112 -0.44 10.14 -4.37
CA VAL A 112 0.47 9.14 -3.80
C VAL A 112 -0.31 7.86 -3.51
N LEU A 113 0.16 6.74 -4.03
CA LEU A 113 -0.29 5.42 -3.60
C LEU A 113 0.38 5.06 -2.28
N SER A 114 -0.40 4.66 -1.29
CA SER A 114 0.13 4.22 -0.01
C SER A 114 -0.70 3.08 0.58
N GLY A 115 0.00 2.13 1.17
CA GLY A 115 -0.62 1.03 1.88
C GLY A 115 0.40 0.26 2.70
N GLU A 116 -0.10 -0.49 3.67
CA GLU A 116 0.69 -1.34 4.55
C GLU A 116 0.51 -2.83 4.21
N SER A 117 1.55 -3.62 4.35
CA SER A 117 1.52 -5.08 4.17
C SER A 117 1.04 -5.49 2.76
N GLY A 118 -0.07 -6.21 2.66
CA GLY A 118 -0.74 -6.50 1.40
C GLY A 118 -1.15 -5.24 0.62
N GLY A 119 -1.52 -4.16 1.33
CA GLY A 119 -1.77 -2.86 0.71
C GLY A 119 -0.48 -2.21 0.15
N GLY A 120 0.65 -2.42 0.81
CA GLY A 120 1.96 -2.05 0.28
C GLY A 120 2.31 -2.79 -1.01
N ASN A 121 1.98 -4.09 -1.09
CA ASN A 121 2.04 -4.85 -2.33
C ASN A 121 1.18 -4.19 -3.42
N LEU A 122 -0.11 -3.99 -3.14
CA LEU A 122 -1.05 -3.44 -4.13
C LEU A 122 -0.69 -2.03 -4.58
N SER A 123 -0.11 -1.19 -3.71
CA SER A 123 0.41 0.13 -4.09
C SER A 123 1.54 0.03 -5.13
N ILE A 124 2.50 -0.86 -4.90
CA ILE A 124 3.60 -1.10 -5.84
C ILE A 124 3.10 -1.77 -7.12
N ALA A 125 2.29 -2.83 -6.99
CA ALA A 125 1.75 -3.58 -8.13
C ALA A 125 0.87 -2.72 -9.03
N THR A 126 0.06 -1.81 -8.46
CA THR A 126 -0.74 -0.84 -9.22
C THR A 126 0.16 0.13 -10.00
N THR A 127 1.28 0.54 -9.43
CA THR A 127 2.25 1.40 -10.11
C THR A 127 2.94 0.67 -11.26
N LEU A 128 3.31 -0.60 -11.09
CA LEU A 128 3.85 -1.44 -12.16
C LEU A 128 2.83 -1.65 -13.28
N LYS A 129 1.56 -1.93 -12.92
CA LYS A 129 0.46 -2.04 -13.88
C LYS A 129 0.23 -0.74 -14.64
N ALA A 130 0.30 0.40 -13.96
CA ALA A 130 0.18 1.72 -14.56
C ALA A 130 1.26 1.96 -15.64
N LYS A 131 2.50 1.58 -15.34
CA LYS A 131 3.61 1.64 -16.30
C LYS A 131 3.37 0.73 -17.50
N GLN A 132 2.99 -0.53 -17.27
CA GLN A 132 2.74 -1.50 -18.36
C GLN A 132 1.60 -1.08 -19.28
N GLU A 133 0.58 -0.42 -18.74
CA GLU A 133 -0.61 0.01 -19.46
C GLU A 133 -0.57 1.47 -19.96
N GLY A 134 0.52 2.21 -19.69
CA GLY A 134 0.74 3.56 -20.22
C GLY A 134 -0.04 4.68 -19.54
N TRP A 135 -0.39 4.53 -18.24
CA TRP A 135 -1.07 5.57 -17.45
C TRP A 135 -0.32 5.91 -16.13
N LEU A 136 1.01 5.75 -16.16
CA LEU A 136 1.88 6.01 -15.00
C LEU A 136 1.81 7.46 -14.53
N ASP A 137 1.53 8.40 -15.41
CA ASP A 137 1.39 9.84 -15.12
C ASP A 137 0.23 10.17 -14.15
N ASN A 138 -0.61 9.18 -13.83
CA ASN A 138 -1.63 9.32 -12.79
C ASN A 138 -1.07 9.23 -11.37
N ILE A 139 0.22 8.89 -11.22
CA ILE A 139 0.87 8.59 -9.93
C ILE A 139 2.09 9.48 -9.77
N ASP A 140 2.07 10.34 -8.74
CA ASP A 140 3.18 11.25 -8.44
C ASP A 140 4.19 10.62 -7.46
N GLY A 141 3.80 9.61 -6.68
CA GLY A 141 4.68 8.91 -5.75
C GLY A 141 4.07 7.66 -5.13
N VAL A 142 4.92 6.86 -4.49
CA VAL A 142 4.52 5.65 -3.74
C VAL A 142 5.13 5.67 -2.35
N TYR A 143 4.30 5.41 -1.33
CA TYR A 143 4.74 5.22 0.04
C TYR A 143 4.28 3.84 0.52
N ALA A 144 5.13 2.82 0.36
CA ALA A 144 4.82 1.45 0.75
C ALA A 144 5.35 1.14 2.16
N MET A 145 4.45 0.70 3.04
CA MET A 145 4.76 0.35 4.42
C MET A 145 4.77 -1.16 4.60
N CYS A 146 5.83 -1.69 5.22
CA CYS A 146 6.02 -3.12 5.49
C CYS A 146 5.47 -4.03 4.38
N PRO A 147 5.86 -3.83 3.10
CA PRO A 147 5.18 -4.44 1.97
C PRO A 147 5.38 -5.96 1.90
N TYR A 148 4.27 -6.68 1.67
CA TYR A 148 4.20 -8.14 1.52
C TYR A 148 4.35 -8.52 0.05
N ILE A 149 5.58 -8.74 -0.45
CA ILE A 149 5.90 -8.68 -1.88
C ILE A 149 6.70 -9.85 -2.46
N SER A 150 7.17 -10.81 -1.64
CA SER A 150 8.02 -11.89 -2.15
C SER A 150 7.27 -13.15 -2.59
N GLY A 151 6.18 -13.49 -1.90
CA GLY A 151 5.47 -14.76 -2.08
C GLY A 151 6.26 -16.00 -1.62
N ALA A 152 7.46 -15.83 -1.04
CA ALA A 152 8.44 -16.90 -0.79
C ALA A 152 8.43 -17.45 0.65
N TYR A 153 7.34 -17.31 1.37
CA TYR A 153 7.26 -17.56 2.82
C TYR A 153 7.29 -19.06 3.20
N ALA A 154 6.81 -19.96 2.34
CA ALA A 154 6.87 -21.40 2.58
C ALA A 154 8.31 -21.97 2.58
N ASN A 155 9.21 -21.33 1.84
CA ASN A 155 10.61 -21.69 1.74
C ASN A 155 11.43 -20.39 1.70
N PRO A 156 11.69 -19.77 2.88
CA PRO A 156 12.39 -18.50 2.96
C PRO A 156 13.76 -18.54 2.27
N PRO A 157 14.02 -17.62 1.33
CA PRO A 157 15.34 -17.51 0.71
C PRO A 157 16.39 -17.05 1.73
N GLU A 158 17.60 -17.57 1.67
CA GLU A 158 18.70 -17.25 2.60
C GLU A 158 19.01 -15.76 2.71
N HIS A 159 18.80 -14.98 1.64
CA HIS A 159 19.07 -13.55 1.64
C HIS A 159 17.96 -12.69 2.27
N LEU A 160 16.81 -13.28 2.60
CA LEU A 160 15.72 -12.64 3.33
C LEU A 160 15.76 -13.11 4.79
N VAL A 161 16.82 -12.73 5.49
CA VAL A 161 17.15 -13.20 6.85
C VAL A 161 16.02 -12.91 7.85
N SER A 162 15.34 -11.77 7.70
CA SER A 162 14.24 -11.37 8.58
C SER A 162 13.07 -12.36 8.59
N LEU A 163 12.86 -13.13 7.52
CA LEU A 163 11.83 -14.19 7.49
C LEU A 163 12.10 -15.30 8.50
N VAL A 164 13.35 -15.47 8.93
CA VAL A 164 13.76 -16.48 9.92
C VAL A 164 13.95 -15.84 11.29
N GLU A 165 14.70 -14.72 11.36
CA GLU A 165 15.02 -14.09 12.65
C GLU A 165 13.84 -13.42 13.34
N ASN A 166 12.86 -12.94 12.56
CA ASN A 166 11.66 -12.25 13.07
C ASN A 166 10.39 -13.11 12.95
N ASP A 167 10.50 -14.38 12.58
CA ASP A 167 9.36 -15.29 12.46
C ASP A 167 8.61 -15.40 13.79
N GLY A 168 7.29 -15.19 13.75
CA GLY A 168 6.44 -15.21 14.95
C GLY A 168 6.29 -13.88 15.70
N TYR A 169 7.00 -12.81 15.32
CA TYR A 169 6.72 -11.47 15.84
C TYR A 169 5.53 -10.83 15.09
N THR A 170 4.33 -11.14 15.51
CA THR A 170 3.02 -10.75 14.91
C THR A 170 2.67 -11.56 13.68
N LEU A 171 3.55 -11.67 12.70
CA LEU A 171 3.42 -12.53 11.53
C LEU A 171 4.30 -13.76 11.66
N ASP A 172 3.87 -14.86 11.06
CA ASP A 172 4.67 -16.07 10.90
C ASP A 172 4.63 -16.58 9.45
N CYS A 173 5.69 -17.27 9.05
CA CYS A 173 5.86 -17.76 7.69
C CYS A 173 4.79 -18.79 7.29
N VAL A 174 4.23 -19.56 8.22
CA VAL A 174 3.18 -20.56 7.95
C VAL A 174 1.89 -19.86 7.56
N MET A 175 1.49 -18.86 8.35
CA MET A 175 0.30 -18.04 8.04
C MET A 175 0.47 -17.29 6.73
N MET A 176 1.62 -16.64 6.52
CA MET A 176 1.92 -15.92 5.29
C MET A 176 1.89 -16.84 4.06
N ALA A 177 2.45 -18.05 4.16
CA ALA A 177 2.39 -19.04 3.08
C ALA A 177 0.95 -19.52 2.78
N ALA A 178 0.11 -19.64 3.81
CA ALA A 178 -1.31 -19.95 3.63
C ALA A 178 -2.03 -18.83 2.87
N MET A 179 -1.74 -17.57 3.21
CA MET A 179 -2.30 -16.41 2.50
C MET A 179 -1.85 -16.34 1.04
N VAL A 180 -0.59 -16.70 0.73
CA VAL A 180 -0.12 -16.85 -0.66
C VAL A 180 -1.00 -17.82 -1.44
N ASN A 181 -1.31 -18.99 -0.87
CA ASN A 181 -2.12 -20.01 -1.57
C ASN A 181 -3.58 -19.55 -1.82
N VAL A 182 -4.08 -18.62 -1.01
CA VAL A 182 -5.42 -18.03 -1.22
C VAL A 182 -5.38 -16.92 -2.27
N TYR A 183 -4.37 -16.05 -2.22
CA TYR A 183 -4.21 -14.94 -3.15
C TYR A 183 -3.77 -15.39 -4.55
N ASP A 184 -2.86 -16.35 -4.61
CA ASP A 184 -2.27 -16.91 -5.84
C ASP A 184 -2.41 -18.44 -5.82
N PRO A 185 -3.62 -18.98 -6.08
CA PRO A 185 -3.85 -20.42 -6.06
C PRO A 185 -2.89 -21.16 -6.99
N GLU A 186 -2.40 -22.33 -6.51
CA GLU A 186 -1.44 -23.16 -7.22
C GLU A 186 -0.13 -22.44 -7.60
N LYS A 187 0.11 -21.24 -7.04
CA LYS A 187 1.25 -20.38 -7.37
C LYS A 187 1.38 -20.09 -8.88
N ALA A 188 0.23 -19.96 -9.55
CA ALA A 188 0.15 -19.70 -10.99
C ALA A 188 0.87 -18.40 -11.40
N HIS A 189 1.03 -17.48 -10.45
CA HIS A 189 1.66 -16.15 -10.64
C HIS A 189 2.92 -15.95 -9.79
N GLY A 190 3.54 -17.01 -9.29
CA GLY A 190 4.62 -16.95 -8.30
C GLY A 190 5.86 -16.13 -8.70
N SER A 191 6.07 -15.85 -9.99
CA SER A 191 7.12 -14.96 -10.50
C SER A 191 6.57 -13.71 -11.21
N ASN A 192 5.25 -13.49 -11.19
CA ASN A 192 4.62 -12.34 -11.81
C ASN A 192 4.79 -11.09 -10.92
N PRO A 193 5.47 -10.01 -11.39
CA PRO A 193 5.69 -8.81 -10.58
C PRO A 193 4.42 -8.04 -10.25
N LEU A 194 3.31 -8.29 -10.94
CA LEU A 194 2.02 -7.71 -10.59
C LEU A 194 1.34 -8.43 -9.41
N ALA A 195 1.69 -9.70 -9.16
CA ALA A 195 1.27 -10.42 -7.96
C ALA A 195 2.29 -10.23 -6.82
N TRP A 196 3.56 -10.35 -7.14
CA TRP A 196 4.68 -10.34 -6.20
C TRP A 196 5.77 -9.37 -6.67
N PRO A 197 5.66 -8.10 -6.33
CA PRO A 197 6.52 -7.02 -6.84
C PRO A 197 8.03 -7.21 -6.65
N LEU A 198 8.45 -8.02 -5.66
CA LEU A 198 9.87 -8.33 -5.48
C LEU A 198 10.50 -8.99 -6.72
N HIS A 199 9.70 -9.67 -7.55
CA HIS A 199 10.17 -10.32 -8.77
C HIS A 199 10.36 -9.37 -9.95
N ALA A 200 9.93 -8.11 -9.87
CA ALA A 200 10.15 -7.14 -10.93
C ALA A 200 11.63 -7.02 -11.29
N SER A 201 11.97 -7.05 -12.56
CA SER A 201 13.30 -6.78 -13.07
C SER A 201 13.67 -5.30 -12.92
N VAL A 202 14.96 -4.99 -13.05
CA VAL A 202 15.45 -3.60 -13.02
C VAL A 202 14.81 -2.77 -14.14
N ASP A 203 14.63 -3.36 -15.32
CA ASP A 203 14.03 -2.68 -16.48
C ASP A 203 12.54 -2.38 -16.26
N GLU A 204 11.80 -3.31 -15.65
CA GLU A 204 10.41 -3.09 -15.29
C GLU A 204 10.25 -1.99 -14.23
N LEU A 205 11.23 -1.84 -13.34
CA LEU A 205 11.25 -0.78 -12.33
C LEU A 205 11.71 0.57 -12.86
N SER A 206 12.40 0.64 -14.01
CA SER A 206 12.95 1.90 -14.53
C SER A 206 11.86 2.94 -14.81
N GLY A 207 12.11 4.21 -14.46
CA GLY A 207 11.19 5.33 -14.72
C GLY A 207 9.94 5.37 -13.86
N LEU A 208 9.90 4.64 -12.77
CA LEU A 208 8.82 4.76 -11.77
C LEU A 208 8.93 6.08 -10.99
N PRO A 209 7.81 6.60 -10.45
CA PRO A 209 7.81 7.81 -9.63
C PRO A 209 8.64 7.63 -8.35
N PRO A 210 8.91 8.70 -7.58
CA PRO A 210 9.58 8.60 -6.29
C PRO A 210 8.92 7.61 -5.33
N HIS A 211 9.72 6.82 -4.61
CA HIS A 211 9.25 5.83 -3.65
C HIS A 211 9.81 6.06 -2.25
N ILE A 212 8.98 5.87 -1.25
CA ILE A 212 9.44 5.55 0.12
C ILE A 212 9.04 4.10 0.44
N ILE A 213 10.03 3.32 0.90
CA ILE A 213 9.83 1.98 1.43
C ILE A 213 10.09 2.05 2.94
N SER A 214 9.02 1.98 3.72
CA SER A 214 9.10 1.96 5.19
C SER A 214 8.99 0.52 5.67
N VAL A 215 9.95 0.07 6.48
CA VAL A 215 9.95 -1.28 7.05
C VAL A 215 10.06 -1.21 8.57
N ASN A 216 9.63 -2.26 9.27
CA ASN A 216 9.72 -2.38 10.71
C ASN A 216 10.90 -3.28 11.10
N GLU A 217 11.62 -2.94 12.18
CA GLU A 217 12.84 -3.66 12.57
C GLU A 217 12.59 -5.15 12.86
N LEU A 218 11.51 -5.43 13.63
CA LEU A 218 11.15 -6.78 14.08
C LEU A 218 10.08 -7.42 13.18
N ASP A 219 10.09 -7.09 11.91
CA ASP A 219 9.13 -7.60 10.93
C ASP A 219 9.76 -8.69 10.05
N PRO A 220 9.13 -9.86 9.91
CA PRO A 220 9.57 -10.84 8.92
C PRO A 220 9.72 -10.26 7.49
N LEU A 221 8.92 -9.28 7.11
CA LEU A 221 8.93 -8.66 5.77
C LEU A 221 10.00 -7.57 5.60
N ARG A 222 10.80 -7.26 6.63
CA ARG A 222 11.80 -6.19 6.59
C ARG A 222 12.73 -6.28 5.38
N ASP A 223 13.33 -7.45 5.18
CA ASP A 223 14.41 -7.60 4.20
C ASP A 223 13.90 -7.56 2.76
N GLU A 224 12.69 -8.05 2.48
CA GLU A 224 12.12 -7.97 1.13
C GLU A 224 11.83 -6.51 0.73
N GLY A 225 11.38 -5.69 1.67
CA GLY A 225 11.23 -4.25 1.46
C GLY A 225 12.58 -3.57 1.17
N LEU A 226 13.63 -3.90 1.94
CA LEU A 226 14.98 -3.35 1.72
C LEU A 226 15.63 -3.84 0.42
N VAL A 227 15.41 -5.09 0.02
CA VAL A 227 15.85 -5.62 -1.28
C VAL A 227 15.14 -4.90 -2.40
N PHE A 228 13.83 -4.70 -2.31
CA PHE A 228 13.06 -3.96 -3.31
C PHE A 228 13.53 -2.51 -3.44
N TYR A 229 13.77 -1.81 -2.34
CA TYR A 229 14.39 -0.47 -2.33
C TYR A 229 15.71 -0.43 -3.13
N ARG A 230 16.63 -1.39 -2.89
CA ARG A 230 17.90 -1.45 -3.63
C ARG A 230 17.68 -1.68 -5.12
N LYS A 231 16.67 -2.46 -5.50
CA LYS A 231 16.29 -2.64 -6.92
C LYS A 231 15.78 -1.35 -7.54
N LEU A 232 14.98 -0.56 -6.80
CA LEU A 232 14.53 0.77 -7.26
C LEU A 232 15.73 1.70 -7.53
N LEU A 233 16.70 1.76 -6.63
CA LEU A 233 17.93 2.55 -6.84
C LEU A 233 18.73 2.06 -8.04
N LYS A 234 18.88 0.73 -8.20
CA LYS A 234 19.58 0.14 -9.35
C LYS A 234 18.88 0.46 -10.67
N ALA A 235 17.57 0.63 -10.65
CA ALA A 235 16.76 1.05 -11.80
C ALA A 235 16.82 2.57 -12.08
N GLY A 236 17.58 3.34 -11.30
CA GLY A 236 17.74 4.78 -11.46
C GLY A 236 16.61 5.63 -10.88
N ASN A 237 15.70 5.04 -10.08
CA ASN A 237 14.60 5.79 -9.49
C ASN A 237 15.01 6.55 -8.23
N SER A 238 14.31 7.65 -7.95
CA SER A 238 14.34 8.29 -6.64
C SER A 238 13.66 7.40 -5.61
N ALA A 239 14.41 6.91 -4.64
CA ALA A 239 13.85 6.07 -3.58
C ALA A 239 14.55 6.33 -2.25
N VAL A 240 13.78 6.22 -1.16
CA VAL A 240 14.27 6.27 0.22
C VAL A 240 13.75 5.06 0.96
N ALA A 241 14.60 4.38 1.72
CA ALA A 241 14.17 3.40 2.70
C ALA A 241 14.27 3.97 4.11
N ARG A 242 13.30 3.63 4.96
CA ARG A 242 13.37 3.87 6.41
C ARG A 242 13.09 2.58 7.16
N THR A 243 13.80 2.36 8.26
CA THR A 243 13.53 1.28 9.21
C THR A 243 13.00 1.88 10.50
N VAL A 244 11.80 1.48 10.91
CA VAL A 244 11.20 1.92 12.17
C VAL A 244 11.62 0.97 13.27
N HIS A 245 12.58 1.42 14.09
CA HIS A 245 13.16 0.60 15.15
C HIS A 245 12.18 0.36 16.31
N GLY A 246 12.30 -0.80 16.96
CA GLY A 246 11.48 -1.20 18.09
C GLY A 246 10.05 -1.61 17.72
N THR A 247 9.74 -1.76 16.44
CA THR A 247 8.40 -2.14 15.97
C THR A 247 8.39 -3.47 15.24
N ASN A 248 7.33 -4.25 15.47
CA ASN A 248 6.97 -5.42 14.68
C ASN A 248 6.15 -5.01 13.46
N HIS A 249 5.62 -5.97 12.71
CA HIS A 249 4.86 -5.73 11.49
C HIS A 249 3.74 -4.70 11.68
N ALA A 250 3.80 -3.59 10.96
CA ALA A 250 2.87 -2.46 11.03
C ALA A 250 2.67 -1.89 12.47
N GLY A 251 3.60 -2.14 13.38
CA GLY A 251 3.50 -1.70 14.77
C GLY A 251 3.48 -0.19 14.93
N ASP A 252 4.09 0.52 13.99
CA ASP A 252 4.08 1.98 13.90
C ASP A 252 2.74 2.57 13.39
N LEU A 253 1.77 1.73 13.03
CA LEU A 253 0.42 2.12 12.59
C LEU A 253 -0.68 1.54 13.49
N THR A 254 -0.46 0.33 14.00
CA THR A 254 -1.50 -0.45 14.67
C THR A 254 -1.73 -0.01 16.11
N PHE A 255 -0.66 0.42 16.81
CA PHE A 255 -0.67 0.66 18.25
C PHE A 255 -0.36 2.12 18.65
N PRO A 256 -1.17 3.11 18.22
CA PRO A 256 -0.89 4.53 18.50
C PRO A 256 -0.79 4.85 20.01
N ASP A 257 -1.56 4.15 20.84
CA ASP A 257 -1.55 4.39 22.30
C ASP A 257 -0.31 3.80 22.99
N ALA A 258 0.26 2.72 22.42
CA ALA A 258 1.46 2.09 22.95
C ALA A 258 2.76 2.78 22.47
N THR A 259 2.75 3.32 21.26
CA THR A 259 3.92 3.96 20.62
C THR A 259 3.55 5.30 19.98
N PRO A 260 3.03 6.28 20.75
CA PRO A 260 2.44 7.50 20.17
C PRO A 260 3.44 8.35 19.37
N ASP A 261 4.69 8.43 19.82
CA ASP A 261 5.73 9.21 19.13
C ASP A 261 6.12 8.58 17.79
N ILE A 262 6.22 7.24 17.74
CA ILE A 262 6.54 6.48 16.53
C ILE A 262 5.40 6.60 15.52
N TYR A 263 4.16 6.44 15.98
CA TYR A 263 2.97 6.62 15.17
C TYR A 263 2.90 8.03 14.55
N ALA A 264 3.08 9.06 15.38
CA ALA A 264 3.08 10.44 14.93
C ALA A 264 4.22 10.73 13.91
N GLU A 265 5.40 10.09 14.08
CA GLU A 265 6.50 10.23 13.13
C GLU A 265 6.20 9.54 11.79
N THR A 266 5.55 8.39 11.80
CA THR A 266 5.13 7.70 10.57
C THR A 266 4.09 8.53 9.82
N LEU A 267 3.13 9.15 10.52
CA LEU A 267 2.18 10.08 9.93
C LEU A 267 2.89 11.31 9.30
N ARG A 268 3.82 11.93 10.04
CA ARG A 268 4.61 13.07 9.52
C ARG A 268 5.43 12.70 8.28
N SER A 269 6.05 11.53 8.29
CA SER A 269 6.84 11.03 7.16
C SER A 269 5.98 10.87 5.90
N LEU A 270 4.81 10.24 6.00
CA LEU A 270 3.88 10.08 4.88
C LEU A 270 3.39 11.43 4.37
N CYS A 271 2.89 12.29 5.27
CA CYS A 271 2.36 13.61 4.89
C CYS A 271 3.46 14.52 4.31
N GLY A 272 4.67 14.49 4.88
CA GLY A 272 5.83 15.23 4.37
C GLY A 272 6.24 14.79 2.98
N PHE A 273 6.28 13.48 2.73
CA PHE A 273 6.55 12.95 1.39
C PHE A 273 5.50 13.41 0.38
N ALA A 274 4.22 13.21 0.66
CA ALA A 274 3.15 13.62 -0.25
C ALA A 274 3.18 15.13 -0.55
N SER A 275 3.49 15.95 0.46
CA SER A 275 3.59 17.42 0.32
C SER A 275 4.85 17.90 -0.42
N SER A 276 5.87 17.06 -0.54
CA SER A 276 7.11 17.38 -1.27
C SER A 276 6.99 17.18 -2.79
N LEU A 277 5.97 16.46 -3.24
CA LEU A 277 5.70 16.20 -4.67
C LEU A 277 4.97 17.39 -5.28
N LYS A 278 5.39 17.77 -6.48
CA LYS A 278 4.88 18.96 -7.19
C LYS A 278 4.03 18.55 -8.38
#